data_c184affda4773b761f3ad100c82c0467
#
_entry.id   c184affda4773b761f3ad100c82c0467
#
_cell.length_a   1.000
_cell.length_b   1.000
_cell.length_c   1.000
_cell.angle_alpha   90.00
_cell.angle_beta   90.00
_cell.angle_gamma   90.00
#
_symmetry.space_group_name_H-M   'P 1'
#
loop_
_entity.id
_entity.type
_entity.pdbx_description
1 polymer ?
#
loop_
_entity_poly.entity_id
_entity_poly.type
_entity_poly.pdbx_seq_one_letter_code
_entity_poly.pdbx_strand_id
1 'polypeptide(L)'
;ISAIAPSFSGDTYTLTVSGNENQTYQLDSYLYDVDGNGGLETITGIVGPNDTDTYTILIDHDVVANSNIQQEVTLDALIHNIQTAHEMGWISKNGLATSWISLATNAQKHAEADRKTAAKQMLSNISKGLDQFKTKFVTQDAYDLLYPQVQSLINSL
;
A
#
# COMPACT_ATOMS: atom_id res chain seq x y z
N ILE A 1 6.64 14.87 -6.42
CA ILE A 1 5.26 15.35 -6.68
C ILE A 1 4.87 16.20 -5.48
N SER A 2 4.42 17.41 -5.71
CA SER A 2 3.89 18.27 -4.65
C SER A 2 2.42 18.53 -4.95
N ALA A 3 1.53 18.18 -4.04
CA ALA A 3 0.14 18.57 -4.09
C ALA A 3 -0.10 19.67 -3.03
N ILE A 4 -0.72 20.77 -3.42
CA ILE A 4 -1.17 21.82 -2.50
C ILE A 4 -2.69 21.74 -2.47
N ALA A 5 -3.24 21.34 -1.32
CA ALA A 5 -4.68 21.36 -1.13
C ALA A 5 -5.15 22.76 -0.66
N PRO A 6 -6.26 23.28 -1.19
CA PRO A 6 -6.85 24.49 -0.68
C PRO A 6 -7.40 24.29 0.74
N SER A 7 -7.48 25.37 1.51
CA SER A 7 -7.89 25.36 2.93
C SER A 7 -9.41 25.32 3.09
N PHE A 8 -9.99 24.11 3.08
CA PHE A 8 -11.41 23.90 3.44
C PHE A 8 -11.50 22.78 4.47
N SER A 9 -12.33 22.92 5.50
CA SER A 9 -12.50 21.91 6.54
C SER A 9 -13.35 20.73 6.05
N GLY A 10 -12.94 19.50 6.35
CA GLY A 10 -13.69 18.28 6.03
C GLY A 10 -13.60 17.83 4.56
N ASP A 11 -12.62 18.31 3.81
CA ASP A 11 -12.45 17.94 2.41
C ASP A 11 -11.68 16.63 2.23
N THR A 12 -12.11 15.85 1.27
CA THR A 12 -11.44 14.62 0.84
C THR A 12 -10.79 14.84 -0.52
N TYR A 13 -9.52 14.53 -0.64
CA TYR A 13 -8.75 14.63 -1.88
C TYR A 13 -8.25 13.27 -2.31
N THR A 14 -8.11 13.09 -3.60
CA THR A 14 -7.45 11.92 -4.18
C THR A 14 -6.12 12.35 -4.77
N LEU A 15 -5.04 11.67 -4.37
CA LEU A 15 -3.71 11.81 -4.93
C LEU A 15 -3.35 10.52 -5.65
N THR A 16 -2.84 10.64 -6.88
CA THR A 16 -2.32 9.48 -7.63
C THR A 16 -0.81 9.64 -7.87
N VAL A 17 -0.08 8.55 -7.68
CA VAL A 17 1.34 8.45 -8.00
C VAL A 17 1.49 7.43 -9.11
N SER A 18 2.00 7.83 -10.27
CA SER A 18 2.17 6.96 -11.43
C SER A 18 3.64 6.84 -11.80
N GLY A 19 4.06 5.64 -12.23
CA GLY A 19 5.41 5.33 -12.67
C GLY A 19 5.49 5.00 -14.16
N ASN A 20 6.66 5.25 -14.76
CA ASN A 20 7.01 4.81 -16.12
C ASN A 20 8.12 3.74 -16.11
N GLU A 21 8.70 3.49 -14.96
CA GLU A 21 9.70 2.45 -14.68
C GLU A 21 9.58 1.99 -13.22
N ASN A 22 10.22 0.87 -12.88
CA ASN A 22 10.25 0.37 -11.50
C ASN A 22 11.07 1.32 -10.63
N GLN A 23 10.44 2.00 -9.69
CA GLN A 23 11.09 2.97 -8.80
C GLN A 23 10.38 3.06 -7.46
N THR A 24 11.14 3.48 -6.45
CA THR A 24 10.59 3.88 -5.16
C THR A 24 10.18 5.33 -5.20
N TYR A 25 9.19 5.68 -4.38
CA TYR A 25 8.85 7.07 -4.11
C TYR A 25 8.63 7.28 -2.61
N GLN A 26 8.75 8.53 -2.20
CA GLN A 26 8.39 8.99 -0.87
C GLN A 26 7.36 10.12 -1.01
N LEU A 27 6.30 10.03 -0.24
CA LEU A 27 5.26 11.04 -0.11
C LEU A 27 5.35 11.63 1.29
N ASP A 28 5.72 12.90 1.37
CA ASP A 28 5.76 13.65 2.63
C ASP A 28 4.53 14.55 2.70
N SER A 29 3.72 14.35 3.73
CA SER A 29 2.52 15.14 4.00
C SER A 29 2.74 16.00 5.23
N TYR A 30 2.52 17.29 5.08
CA TYR A 30 2.54 18.29 6.14
C TYR A 30 1.13 18.79 6.38
N LEU A 31 0.53 18.38 7.49
CA LEU A 31 -0.83 18.77 7.89
C LEU A 31 -0.75 19.74 9.08
N TYR A 32 -1.47 20.84 8.98
CA TYR A 32 -1.51 21.88 10.04
C TYR A 32 -2.95 22.26 10.34
N ASP A 33 -3.26 22.47 11.62
CA ASP A 33 -4.51 23.07 12.07
C ASP A 33 -4.45 24.62 11.97
N VAL A 34 -5.57 25.26 12.32
CA VAL A 34 -5.70 26.73 12.30
C VAL A 34 -4.76 27.44 13.28
N ASP A 35 -4.29 26.73 14.30
CA ASP A 35 -3.36 27.24 15.32
C ASP A 35 -1.88 27.00 14.92
N GLY A 36 -1.64 26.36 13.78
CA GLY A 36 -0.31 26.02 13.27
C GLY A 36 0.31 24.79 13.92
N ASN A 37 -0.46 24.00 14.70
CA ASN A 37 0.00 22.72 15.15
C ASN A 37 -0.11 21.74 13.98
N GLY A 38 0.91 20.94 13.79
CA GLY A 38 0.94 20.04 12.66
C GLY A 38 1.78 18.80 12.88
N GLY A 39 1.69 17.90 11.93
CA GLY A 39 2.46 16.66 11.86
C GLY A 39 3.02 16.43 10.46
N LEU A 40 4.13 15.71 10.40
CA LEU A 40 4.67 15.12 9.17
C LEU A 40 4.28 13.66 9.14
N GLU A 41 3.61 13.24 8.08
CA GLU A 41 3.44 11.83 7.75
C GLU A 41 4.25 11.50 6.50
N THR A 42 5.09 10.48 6.58
CA THR A 42 5.90 10.01 5.47
C THR A 42 5.44 8.63 5.06
N ILE A 43 5.07 8.49 3.78
CA ILE A 43 4.66 7.22 3.18
C ILE A 43 5.67 6.89 2.08
N THR A 44 6.14 5.65 2.05
CA THR A 44 6.99 5.14 0.97
C THR A 44 6.23 4.10 0.17
N GLY A 45 6.45 4.09 -1.14
CA GLY A 45 5.85 3.13 -2.06
C GLY A 45 6.78 2.77 -3.20
N ILE A 46 6.31 1.86 -4.03
CA ILE A 46 6.94 1.52 -5.31
C ILE A 46 5.90 1.62 -6.42
N VAL A 47 6.32 2.07 -7.58
CA VAL A 47 5.50 2.05 -8.80
C VAL A 47 6.31 1.45 -9.93
N GLY A 48 5.64 0.74 -10.83
CA GLY A 48 6.19 0.20 -12.06
C GLY A 48 5.63 0.88 -13.30
N PRO A 49 6.00 0.39 -14.49
CA PRO A 49 5.45 0.88 -15.75
C PRO A 49 3.93 0.70 -15.82
N ASN A 50 3.20 1.80 -16.06
CA ASN A 50 1.73 1.84 -16.10
C ASN A 50 1.03 1.50 -14.78
N ASP A 51 1.76 1.54 -13.68
CA ASP A 51 1.22 1.37 -12.36
C ASP A 51 0.78 2.71 -11.75
N THR A 52 -0.18 2.65 -10.84
CA THR A 52 -0.72 3.84 -10.17
C THR A 52 -1.10 3.50 -8.74
N ASP A 53 -0.45 4.15 -7.80
CA ASP A 53 -0.90 4.16 -6.40
C ASP A 53 -1.86 5.31 -6.17
N THR A 54 -2.97 5.03 -5.51
CA THR A 54 -3.99 6.02 -5.17
C THR A 54 -4.07 6.21 -3.66
N TYR A 55 -4.13 7.46 -3.24
CA TYR A 55 -4.27 7.87 -1.84
C TYR A 55 -5.50 8.72 -1.66
N THR A 56 -6.25 8.42 -0.62
CA THR A 56 -7.30 9.30 -0.10
C THR A 56 -6.73 10.14 1.04
N ILE A 57 -6.81 11.45 0.91
CA ILE A 57 -6.37 12.42 1.89
C ILE A 57 -7.61 13.04 2.52
N LEU A 58 -7.79 12.84 3.81
CA LEU A 58 -8.80 13.53 4.61
C LEU A 58 -8.14 14.66 5.38
N ILE A 59 -8.65 15.88 5.23
CA ILE A 59 -8.16 17.05 5.95
C ILE A 59 -9.25 17.54 6.90
N ASP A 60 -8.92 17.56 8.19
CA ASP A 60 -9.73 18.21 9.24
C ASP A 60 -8.92 19.42 9.74
N HIS A 61 -9.37 20.61 9.40
CA HIS A 61 -8.69 21.85 9.78
C HIS A 61 -8.89 22.25 11.24
N ASP A 62 -9.93 21.73 11.88
CA ASP A 62 -10.22 22.04 13.27
C ASP A 62 -9.43 21.12 14.22
N VAL A 63 -9.19 19.88 13.80
CA VAL A 63 -8.46 18.88 14.60
C VAL A 63 -7.50 18.08 13.70
N VAL A 64 -6.22 18.48 13.66
CA VAL A 64 -5.20 17.80 12.84
C VAL A 64 -5.14 16.29 13.08
N ALA A 65 -5.37 15.83 14.30
CA ALA A 65 -5.36 14.40 14.62
C ALA A 65 -6.44 13.58 13.87
N ASN A 66 -7.47 14.23 13.32
CA ASN A 66 -8.48 13.60 12.48
C ASN A 66 -8.09 13.57 10.99
N SER A 67 -7.06 14.33 10.61
CA SER A 67 -6.53 14.30 9.25
C SER A 67 -5.69 13.04 9.03
N ASN A 68 -5.81 12.42 7.86
CA ASN A 68 -5.02 11.24 7.53
C ASN A 68 -4.81 11.11 6.03
N ILE A 69 -3.81 10.32 5.67
CA ILE A 69 -3.57 9.85 4.31
C ILE A 69 -3.68 8.33 4.33
N GLN A 70 -4.51 7.78 3.47
CA GLN A 70 -4.70 6.34 3.35
C GLN A 70 -4.45 5.89 1.91
N GLN A 71 -3.56 4.92 1.74
CA GLN A 71 -3.41 4.24 0.45
C GLN A 71 -4.65 3.38 0.17
N GLU A 72 -5.19 3.51 -1.02
CA GLU A 72 -6.23 2.59 -1.51
C GLU A 72 -5.56 1.28 -1.91
N VAL A 73 -5.63 0.28 -1.03
CA VAL A 73 -5.01 -1.02 -1.27
C VAL A 73 -6.02 -1.94 -1.95
N THR A 74 -5.70 -2.37 -3.17
CA THR A 74 -6.47 -3.37 -3.91
C THR A 74 -5.66 -4.65 -4.08
N LEU A 75 -6.34 -5.76 -4.41
CA LEU A 75 -5.66 -7.03 -4.69
C LEU A 75 -4.81 -6.93 -5.97
N ASP A 76 -5.23 -6.13 -6.95
CA ASP A 76 -4.43 -5.86 -8.15
C ASP A 76 -3.15 -5.09 -7.80
N ALA A 77 -3.25 -4.05 -6.97
CA ALA A 77 -2.09 -3.30 -6.50
C ALA A 77 -1.12 -4.20 -5.71
N LEU A 78 -1.65 -5.07 -4.82
CA LEU A 78 -0.80 -6.03 -4.10
C LEU A 78 -0.05 -6.99 -5.05
N ILE A 79 -0.73 -7.52 -6.07
CA ILE A 79 -0.12 -8.41 -7.07
C ILE A 79 1.02 -7.67 -7.80
N HIS A 80 0.76 -6.43 -8.23
CA HIS A 80 1.73 -5.61 -8.92
C HIS A 80 2.93 -5.27 -8.03
N ASN A 81 2.69 -4.87 -6.78
CA ASN A 81 3.74 -4.56 -5.82
C ASN A 81 4.64 -5.77 -5.50
N ILE A 82 4.08 -6.98 -5.41
CA ILE A 82 4.87 -8.20 -5.25
C ILE A 82 5.76 -8.44 -6.48
N GLN A 83 5.23 -8.23 -7.69
CA GLN A 83 5.99 -8.38 -8.92
C GLN A 83 7.11 -7.34 -9.00
N THR A 84 6.81 -6.06 -8.80
CA THR A 84 7.79 -4.96 -8.85
C THR A 84 8.87 -5.14 -7.77
N ALA A 85 8.50 -5.50 -6.55
CA ALA A 85 9.46 -5.80 -5.49
C ALA A 85 10.39 -6.98 -5.84
N HIS A 86 9.87 -7.97 -6.57
CA HIS A 86 10.71 -9.06 -7.08
C HIS A 86 11.66 -8.59 -8.18
N GLU A 87 11.18 -7.81 -9.14
CA GLU A 87 11.99 -7.27 -10.24
C GLU A 87 13.09 -6.31 -9.74
N MET A 88 12.81 -5.56 -8.67
CA MET A 88 13.79 -4.72 -7.97
C MET A 88 14.78 -5.53 -7.09
N GLY A 89 14.59 -6.85 -6.96
CA GLY A 89 15.43 -7.71 -6.14
C GLY A 89 15.12 -7.69 -4.64
N TRP A 90 14.07 -6.99 -4.22
CA TRP A 90 13.63 -6.93 -2.82
C TRP A 90 13.06 -8.27 -2.34
N ILE A 91 12.51 -9.07 -3.27
CA ILE A 91 12.16 -10.47 -3.06
C ILE A 91 13.13 -11.29 -3.92
N SER A 92 14.18 -11.81 -3.30
CA SER A 92 15.29 -12.45 -4.03
C SER A 92 14.98 -13.85 -4.55
N LYS A 93 13.90 -14.50 -4.08
CA LYS A 93 13.53 -15.87 -4.45
C LYS A 93 12.33 -15.87 -5.37
N ASN A 94 12.54 -16.17 -6.67
CA ASN A 94 11.51 -16.22 -7.72
C ASN A 94 10.29 -17.11 -7.33
N GLY A 95 10.53 -18.33 -6.85
CA GLY A 95 9.43 -19.22 -6.45
C GLY A 95 8.57 -18.67 -5.30
N LEU A 96 9.11 -17.77 -4.46
CA LEU A 96 8.37 -17.12 -3.39
C LEU A 96 7.44 -16.05 -3.99
N ALA A 97 7.97 -15.16 -4.83
CA ALA A 97 7.19 -14.12 -5.50
C ALA A 97 6.04 -14.75 -6.33
N THR A 98 6.37 -15.75 -7.17
CA THR A 98 5.35 -16.47 -7.97
C THR A 98 4.25 -17.11 -7.10
N SER A 99 4.64 -17.68 -5.95
CA SER A 99 3.67 -18.28 -5.00
C SER A 99 2.75 -17.19 -4.42
N TRP A 100 3.29 -16.05 -4.01
CA TRP A 100 2.49 -14.96 -3.44
C TRP A 100 1.59 -14.29 -4.46
N ILE A 101 2.05 -14.08 -5.69
CA ILE A 101 1.22 -13.63 -6.81
C ILE A 101 0.04 -14.59 -7.03
N SER A 102 0.31 -15.89 -7.05
CA SER A 102 -0.74 -16.91 -7.19
C SER A 102 -1.74 -16.88 -6.03
N LEU A 103 -1.27 -16.71 -4.79
CA LEU A 103 -2.14 -16.58 -3.62
C LEU A 103 -3.01 -15.31 -3.70
N ALA A 104 -2.43 -14.16 -4.06
CA ALA A 104 -3.17 -12.91 -4.21
C ALA A 104 -4.21 -12.98 -5.34
N THR A 105 -3.86 -13.56 -6.49
CA THR A 105 -4.80 -13.79 -7.61
C THR A 105 -5.95 -14.73 -7.21
N ASN A 106 -5.68 -15.78 -6.43
CA ASN A 106 -6.72 -16.66 -5.92
C ASN A 106 -7.59 -15.97 -4.86
N ALA A 107 -6.99 -15.12 -4.00
CA ALA A 107 -7.74 -14.30 -3.06
C ALA A 107 -8.72 -13.38 -3.78
N GLN A 108 -8.30 -12.75 -4.89
CA GLN A 108 -9.16 -11.91 -5.73
C GLN A 108 -10.36 -12.70 -6.28
N LYS A 109 -10.12 -13.86 -6.89
CA LYS A 109 -11.21 -14.73 -7.40
C LYS A 109 -12.18 -15.19 -6.30
N HIS A 110 -11.67 -15.41 -5.09
CA HIS A 110 -12.52 -15.75 -3.95
C HIS A 110 -13.32 -14.54 -3.46
N ALA A 111 -12.72 -13.35 -3.41
CA ALA A 111 -13.41 -12.12 -3.03
C ALA A 111 -14.53 -11.77 -4.01
N GLU A 112 -14.27 -11.82 -5.32
CA GLU A 112 -15.25 -11.61 -6.40
C GLU A 112 -16.43 -12.61 -6.33
N ALA A 113 -16.19 -13.83 -5.84
CA ALA A 113 -17.20 -14.85 -5.62
C ALA A 113 -17.86 -14.80 -4.23
N ASP A 114 -17.68 -13.70 -3.48
CA ASP A 114 -18.14 -13.49 -2.09
C ASP A 114 -17.67 -14.56 -1.09
N ARG A 115 -16.57 -15.24 -1.39
CA ARG A 115 -15.95 -16.24 -0.52
C ARG A 115 -14.85 -15.61 0.36
N LYS A 116 -15.23 -14.64 1.17
CA LYS A 116 -14.33 -13.78 1.97
C LYS A 116 -13.39 -14.56 2.89
N THR A 117 -13.89 -15.61 3.54
CA THR A 117 -13.05 -16.47 4.43
C THR A 117 -11.91 -17.12 3.66
N ALA A 118 -12.16 -17.63 2.45
CA ALA A 118 -11.13 -18.22 1.62
C ALA A 118 -10.12 -17.16 1.13
N ALA A 119 -10.59 -16.00 0.73
CA ALA A 119 -9.73 -14.89 0.35
C ALA A 119 -8.81 -14.46 1.52
N LYS A 120 -9.35 -14.27 2.72
CA LYS A 120 -8.57 -13.97 3.94
C LYS A 120 -7.52 -15.03 4.25
N GLN A 121 -7.85 -16.32 4.05
CA GLN A 121 -6.90 -17.40 4.28
C GLN A 121 -5.71 -17.32 3.31
N MET A 122 -5.94 -17.00 2.03
CA MET A 122 -4.86 -16.81 1.04
C MET A 122 -3.95 -15.67 1.44
N LEU A 123 -4.52 -14.51 1.80
CA LEU A 123 -3.78 -13.35 2.26
C LEU A 123 -3.00 -13.61 3.57
N SER A 124 -3.60 -14.35 4.51
CA SER A 124 -2.91 -14.76 5.74
C SER A 124 -1.69 -15.65 5.46
N ASN A 125 -1.71 -16.45 4.38
CA ASN A 125 -0.54 -17.24 3.99
C ASN A 125 0.57 -16.34 3.43
N ILE A 126 0.24 -15.25 2.72
CA ILE A 126 1.24 -14.25 2.29
C ILE A 126 1.82 -13.55 3.53
N SER A 127 1.00 -13.08 4.45
CA SER A 127 1.43 -12.43 5.70
C SER A 127 2.42 -13.30 6.49
N LYS A 128 2.08 -14.58 6.70
CA LYS A 128 2.97 -15.55 7.36
C LYS A 128 4.27 -15.76 6.60
N GLY A 129 4.21 -15.78 5.27
CA GLY A 129 5.40 -15.88 4.42
C GLY A 129 6.30 -14.66 4.56
N LEU A 130 5.75 -13.45 4.60
CA LEU A 130 6.48 -12.22 4.85
C LEU A 130 7.21 -12.29 6.19
N ASP A 131 6.54 -12.69 7.27
CA ASP A 131 7.16 -12.87 8.59
C ASP A 131 8.26 -13.93 8.61
N GLN A 132 8.05 -15.05 7.93
CA GLN A 132 8.98 -16.17 7.90
C GLN A 132 10.26 -15.87 7.10
N PHE A 133 10.14 -15.08 6.02
CA PHE A 133 11.22 -14.89 5.07
C PHE A 133 11.85 -13.50 5.12
N LYS A 134 11.35 -12.59 5.98
CA LYS A 134 12.03 -11.34 6.25
C LYS A 134 13.46 -11.62 6.70
N THR A 135 14.39 -10.80 6.27
CA THR A 135 15.85 -10.95 6.50
C THR A 135 16.55 -12.07 5.74
N LYS A 136 15.83 -12.99 5.08
CA LYS A 136 16.45 -14.08 4.32
C LYS A 136 16.24 -13.94 2.80
N PHE A 137 15.02 -13.71 2.37
CA PHE A 137 14.65 -13.60 0.96
C PHE A 137 13.84 -12.34 0.65
N VAL A 138 13.46 -11.61 1.69
CA VAL A 138 12.66 -10.40 1.63
C VAL A 138 13.42 -9.30 2.35
N THR A 139 13.65 -8.18 1.69
CA THR A 139 14.28 -7.01 2.32
C THR A 139 13.32 -6.36 3.32
N GLN A 140 13.87 -5.50 4.19
CA GLN A 140 13.04 -4.73 5.12
C GLN A 140 12.07 -3.83 4.34
N ASP A 141 12.52 -3.18 3.25
CA ASP A 141 11.68 -2.31 2.41
C ASP A 141 10.49 -3.07 1.81
N ALA A 142 10.70 -4.30 1.29
CA ALA A 142 9.60 -5.14 0.80
C ALA A 142 8.64 -5.54 1.91
N TYR A 143 9.15 -5.83 3.11
CA TYR A 143 8.31 -6.18 4.26
C TYR A 143 7.46 -4.98 4.70
N ASP A 144 8.07 -3.81 4.85
CA ASP A 144 7.40 -2.58 5.31
C ASP A 144 6.36 -2.09 4.31
N LEU A 145 6.57 -2.36 3.01
CA LEU A 145 5.58 -2.07 1.96
C LEU A 145 4.42 -3.08 1.95
N LEU A 146 4.74 -4.38 1.86
CA LEU A 146 3.73 -5.41 1.54
C LEU A 146 2.93 -5.86 2.76
N TYR A 147 3.53 -5.89 3.95
CA TYR A 147 2.86 -6.39 5.14
C TYR A 147 1.64 -5.54 5.54
N PRO A 148 1.72 -4.20 5.62
CA PRO A 148 0.55 -3.36 5.89
C PRO A 148 -0.55 -3.50 4.83
N GLN A 149 -0.18 -3.62 3.56
CA GLN A 149 -1.14 -3.81 2.46
C GLN A 149 -1.92 -5.12 2.62
N VAL A 150 -1.23 -6.22 2.91
CA VAL A 150 -1.86 -7.52 3.16
C VAL A 150 -2.80 -7.44 4.37
N GLN A 151 -2.40 -6.77 5.47
CA GLN A 151 -3.24 -6.60 6.65
C GLN A 151 -4.48 -5.74 6.35
N SER A 152 -4.33 -4.65 5.60
CA SER A 152 -5.44 -3.81 5.14
C SER A 152 -6.46 -4.60 4.36
N LEU A 153 -6.01 -5.41 3.39
CA LEU A 153 -6.89 -6.27 2.59
C LEU A 153 -7.60 -7.35 3.42
N ILE A 154 -6.91 -7.95 4.40
CA ILE A 154 -7.55 -8.92 5.32
C ILE A 154 -8.67 -8.25 6.12
N ASN A 155 -8.47 -7.00 6.55
CA ASN A 155 -9.44 -6.27 7.36
C ASN A 155 -10.64 -5.76 6.53
N SER A 156 -10.43 -5.42 5.26
CA SER A 156 -11.48 -4.90 4.37
C SER A 156 -12.43 -5.96 3.81
N LEU A 157 -12.00 -7.22 3.72
CA LEU A 157 -12.81 -8.36 3.27
C LEU A 157 -13.71 -8.89 4.39
#